data_edfae25673adc3b65e99bd6b829e562d
#
_entry.id   edfae25673adc3b65e99bd6b829e562d
#
_cell.length_a   1.000
_cell.length_b   1.000
_cell.length_c   1.000
_cell.angle_alpha   90.00
_cell.angle_beta   90.00
_cell.angle_gamma   90.00
#
_symmetry.space_group_name_H-M   'P 1'
#
loop_
_entity.id
_entity.type
_entity.pdbx_description
1 polymer ?
#
loop_
_entity_poly.entity_id
_entity_poly.type
_entity_poly.pdbx_seq_one_letter_code
_entity_poly.pdbx_strand_id
1 'polypeptide(L)'
;RIPKLNITKKQVTRIVIVLVISLLTSEGPVAFSAGNNDKLSDVLSAQQERIRVIEAAAKTSVSVFAGTSGGGSGVLISPDGYALTNFHVVQPAGITMRCGLNDGELDEAVLVGLDPTGDLAVIKLLGKDAFPYAPIGDSDTVSVGDTCYTIGNPFLLATNLQPSVSAGIVSGVHRYQFPAGTLLEYADCLQV
;
A
#
# COMPACT_ATOMS: atom_id res chain seq x y z
N ARG A 1 1.45 -41.78 10.34
CA ARG A 1 2.69 -41.16 10.87
C ARG A 1 3.58 -40.81 9.70
N ILE A 2 3.68 -39.52 9.37
CA ILE A 2 4.56 -39.01 8.30
C ILE A 2 5.97 -38.90 8.91
N PRO A 3 7.02 -39.45 8.33
CA PRO A 3 8.37 -39.33 8.84
C PRO A 3 8.85 -37.86 8.74
N LYS A 4 9.34 -37.29 9.84
CA LYS A 4 9.97 -35.98 9.84
C LYS A 4 11.30 -36.05 9.08
N LEU A 5 11.36 -35.40 7.94
CA LEU A 5 12.58 -35.23 7.17
C LEU A 5 13.46 -34.17 7.89
N ASN A 6 14.58 -34.61 8.45
CA ASN A 6 15.50 -33.75 9.18
C ASN A 6 16.56 -33.22 8.20
N ILE A 7 16.26 -32.08 7.54
CA ILE A 7 17.18 -31.47 6.57
C ILE A 7 18.03 -30.43 7.30
N THR A 8 19.34 -30.60 7.32
CA THR A 8 20.27 -29.66 7.93
C THR A 8 20.48 -28.43 7.01
N LYS A 9 20.76 -27.24 7.60
CA LYS A 9 21.06 -26.00 6.86
C LYS A 9 22.10 -26.20 5.74
N LYS A 10 23.06 -27.10 5.94
CA LYS A 10 24.14 -27.41 4.99
C LYS A 10 23.62 -28.18 3.75
N GLN A 11 22.53 -28.96 3.89
CA GLN A 11 21.92 -29.69 2.77
C GLN A 11 21.04 -28.76 1.93
N VAL A 12 20.34 -27.83 2.57
CA VAL A 12 19.54 -26.81 1.85
C VAL A 12 20.43 -25.92 0.98
N THR A 13 21.58 -25.48 1.51
CA THR A 13 22.56 -24.68 0.76
C THR A 13 23.13 -25.44 -0.44
N ARG A 14 23.40 -26.73 -0.31
CA ARG A 14 23.88 -27.56 -1.43
C ARG A 14 22.81 -27.78 -2.51
N ILE A 15 21.55 -27.96 -2.13
CA ILE A 15 20.43 -28.12 -3.07
C ILE A 15 20.21 -26.83 -3.86
N VAL A 16 20.28 -25.66 -3.19
CA VAL A 16 20.14 -24.35 -3.85
C VAL A 16 21.30 -24.08 -4.82
N ILE A 17 22.54 -24.43 -4.44
CA ILE A 17 23.73 -24.26 -5.30
C ILE A 17 23.68 -25.20 -6.51
N VAL A 18 23.22 -26.45 -6.35
CA VAL A 18 23.09 -27.39 -7.46
C VAL A 18 21.98 -26.96 -8.44
N LEU A 19 20.87 -26.40 -7.94
CA LEU A 19 19.80 -25.86 -8.80
C LEU A 19 20.22 -24.61 -9.58
N VAL A 20 21.04 -23.74 -8.99
CA VAL A 20 21.58 -22.57 -9.68
C VAL A 20 22.65 -22.95 -10.70
N ILE A 21 23.50 -23.94 -10.41
CA ILE A 21 24.55 -24.38 -11.34
C ILE A 21 23.96 -25.17 -12.53
N SER A 22 22.87 -25.94 -12.33
CA SER A 22 22.22 -26.66 -13.44
C SER A 22 21.45 -25.72 -14.40
N LEU A 23 21.11 -24.51 -13.98
CA LEU A 23 20.53 -23.47 -14.84
C LEU A 23 21.58 -22.68 -15.62
N LEU A 24 22.88 -22.76 -15.24
CA LEU A 24 23.98 -22.02 -15.86
C LEU A 24 24.78 -22.83 -16.91
N THR A 25 24.51 -24.13 -17.07
CA THR A 25 25.35 -24.99 -17.94
C THR A 25 24.69 -25.53 -19.21
N SER A 26 23.50 -25.04 -19.55
CA SER A 26 22.81 -25.46 -20.77
C SER A 26 22.46 -24.31 -21.70
N GLU A 27 23.45 -23.48 -22.07
CA GLU A 27 23.25 -22.66 -23.26
C GLU A 27 24.61 -22.26 -23.86
N GLY A 28 24.78 -22.60 -25.14
CA GLY A 28 25.85 -22.06 -25.97
C GLY A 28 25.76 -20.53 -26.06
N PRO A 29 26.75 -19.86 -26.71
CA PRO A 29 26.78 -18.40 -26.74
C PRO A 29 25.47 -17.86 -27.30
N VAL A 30 24.63 -17.27 -26.43
CA VAL A 30 23.44 -16.54 -26.85
C VAL A 30 23.96 -15.32 -27.60
N ALA A 31 23.84 -15.36 -28.93
CA ALA A 31 24.11 -14.19 -29.74
C ALA A 31 23.09 -13.11 -29.32
N PHE A 32 23.54 -12.11 -28.59
CA PHE A 32 22.76 -10.94 -28.23
C PHE A 32 22.45 -10.18 -29.54
N SER A 33 21.29 -10.43 -30.10
CA SER A 33 20.82 -9.70 -31.26
C SER A 33 20.62 -8.23 -30.88
N ALA A 34 21.16 -7.32 -31.66
CA ALA A 34 21.04 -5.86 -31.50
C ALA A 34 19.59 -5.31 -31.53
N GLY A 35 18.59 -6.18 -31.72
CA GLY A 35 17.16 -5.82 -31.69
C GLY A 35 16.52 -5.75 -30.29
N ASN A 36 17.30 -5.88 -29.20
CA ASN A 36 16.74 -5.91 -27.84
C ASN A 36 16.80 -4.56 -27.09
N ASN A 37 17.45 -3.56 -27.66
CA ASN A 37 17.60 -2.27 -26.96
C ASN A 37 16.27 -1.52 -26.81
N ASP A 38 15.38 -1.60 -27.80
CA ASP A 38 14.08 -0.94 -27.74
C ASP A 38 13.18 -1.57 -26.66
N LYS A 39 13.15 -2.89 -26.59
CA LYS A 39 12.39 -3.61 -25.54
C LYS A 39 12.94 -3.35 -24.13
N LEU A 40 14.25 -3.22 -23.96
CA LEU A 40 14.87 -2.87 -22.69
C LEU A 40 14.52 -1.43 -22.30
N SER A 41 14.54 -0.50 -23.25
CA SER A 41 14.16 0.89 -23.00
C SER A 41 12.70 1.01 -22.56
N ASP A 42 11.78 0.24 -23.17
CA ASP A 42 10.37 0.21 -22.80
C ASP A 42 10.16 -0.31 -21.37
N VAL A 43 10.86 -1.39 -21.00
CA VAL A 43 10.79 -1.95 -19.63
C VAL A 43 11.32 -0.94 -18.61
N LEU A 44 12.44 -0.28 -18.89
CA LEU A 44 13.02 0.73 -18.01
C LEU A 44 12.12 1.96 -17.88
N SER A 45 11.48 2.38 -18.97
CA SER A 45 10.52 3.48 -18.98
C SER A 45 9.28 3.17 -18.15
N ALA A 46 8.73 1.96 -18.29
CA ALA A 46 7.59 1.50 -17.49
C ALA A 46 7.96 1.39 -16.00
N GLN A 47 9.18 0.93 -15.67
CA GLN A 47 9.66 0.92 -14.30
C GLN A 47 9.77 2.34 -13.73
N GLN A 48 10.34 3.27 -14.50
CA GLN A 48 10.50 4.65 -14.04
C GLN A 48 9.15 5.34 -13.82
N GLU A 49 8.18 5.09 -14.70
CA GLU A 49 6.82 5.59 -14.53
C GLU A 49 6.15 5.04 -13.27
N ARG A 50 6.27 3.74 -13.02
CA ARG A 50 5.80 3.12 -11.78
C ARG A 50 6.41 3.78 -10.53
N ILE A 51 7.72 4.02 -10.53
CA ILE A 51 8.40 4.69 -9.42
C ILE A 51 7.82 6.09 -9.19
N ARG A 52 7.61 6.88 -10.25
CA ARG A 52 7.01 8.22 -10.14
C ARG A 52 5.61 8.21 -9.55
N VAL A 53 4.77 7.27 -10.00
CA VAL A 53 3.40 7.12 -9.49
C VAL A 53 3.43 6.80 -7.99
N ILE A 54 4.28 5.86 -7.58
CA ILE A 54 4.43 5.47 -6.18
C ILE A 54 4.96 6.64 -5.34
N GLU A 55 5.98 7.34 -5.78
CA GLU A 55 6.53 8.50 -5.08
C GLU A 55 5.52 9.64 -4.92
N ALA A 56 4.71 9.90 -5.95
CA ALA A 56 3.65 10.91 -5.89
C ALA A 56 2.57 10.50 -4.88
N ALA A 57 2.10 9.28 -4.92
CA ALA A 57 1.06 8.78 -4.02
C ALA A 57 1.56 8.64 -2.57
N ALA A 58 2.81 8.22 -2.35
CA ALA A 58 3.40 8.13 -1.02
C ALA A 58 3.43 9.47 -0.26
N LYS A 59 3.57 10.57 -0.97
CA LYS A 59 3.54 11.93 -0.37
C LYS A 59 2.18 12.28 0.23
N THR A 60 1.11 11.68 -0.27
CA THR A 60 -0.26 11.95 0.17
C THR A 60 -0.74 10.97 1.24
N SER A 61 0.03 9.92 1.51
CA SER A 61 -0.25 8.94 2.55
C SER A 61 0.05 9.49 3.93
N VAL A 62 -0.81 9.18 4.89
CA VAL A 62 -0.74 9.63 6.27
C VAL A 62 -0.74 8.44 7.21
N SER A 63 0.19 8.40 8.16
CA SER A 63 0.14 7.47 9.30
C SER A 63 -0.72 8.10 10.39
N VAL A 64 -1.81 7.45 10.78
CA VAL A 64 -2.72 7.94 11.82
C VAL A 64 -2.42 7.24 13.13
N PHE A 65 -2.09 7.99 14.19
CA PHE A 65 -1.78 7.48 15.52
C PHE A 65 -3.00 7.66 16.44
N ALA A 66 -3.60 6.55 16.84
CA ALA A 66 -4.75 6.52 17.74
C ALA A 66 -4.31 6.25 19.18
N GLY A 67 -3.81 7.27 19.86
CA GLY A 67 -3.31 7.16 21.22
C GLY A 67 -2.10 6.23 21.34
N THR A 68 -2.08 5.38 22.41
CA THR A 68 -0.99 4.42 22.67
C THR A 68 -1.27 3.03 22.12
N SER A 69 -2.44 2.79 21.53
CA SER A 69 -2.97 1.43 21.33
C SER A 69 -3.03 1.01 19.87
N GLY A 70 -2.57 1.84 18.94
CA GLY A 70 -2.62 1.47 17.54
C GLY A 70 -2.77 2.66 16.61
N GLY A 71 -3.19 2.39 15.40
CA GLY A 71 -3.37 3.38 14.35
C GLY A 71 -3.53 2.68 13.01
N GLY A 72 -3.41 3.46 11.97
CA GLY A 72 -3.57 2.98 10.61
C GLY A 72 -3.07 4.01 9.62
N SER A 73 -3.66 3.98 8.44
CA SER A 73 -3.30 4.87 7.34
C SER A 73 -4.47 5.73 6.92
N GLY A 74 -4.16 6.86 6.30
CA GLY A 74 -5.11 7.73 5.63
C GLY A 74 -4.52 8.29 4.36
N VAL A 75 -5.30 9.07 3.64
CA VAL A 75 -4.89 9.77 2.43
C VAL A 75 -5.37 11.22 2.48
N LEU A 76 -4.45 12.16 2.26
CA LEU A 76 -4.77 13.57 2.09
C LEU A 76 -5.51 13.78 0.76
N ILE A 77 -6.64 14.46 0.83
CA ILE A 77 -7.54 14.68 -0.32
C ILE A 77 -7.71 16.16 -0.67
N SER A 78 -7.15 17.05 0.14
CA SER A 78 -7.20 18.50 -0.13
C SER A 78 -5.95 19.23 0.37
N PRO A 79 -5.60 20.37 -0.26
CA PRO A 79 -4.41 21.13 0.12
C PRO A 79 -4.50 21.77 1.50
N ASP A 80 -5.69 21.96 2.05
CA ASP A 80 -5.93 22.51 3.38
C ASP A 80 -5.95 21.43 4.49
N GLY A 81 -5.52 20.18 4.17
CA GLY A 81 -5.24 19.14 5.15
C GLY A 81 -6.39 18.20 5.48
N TYR A 82 -7.46 18.15 4.69
CA TYR A 82 -8.45 17.09 4.86
C TYR A 82 -7.89 15.74 4.39
N ALA A 83 -8.12 14.71 5.20
CA ALA A 83 -7.71 13.35 4.87
C ALA A 83 -8.84 12.36 5.15
N LEU A 84 -8.90 11.31 4.33
CA LEU A 84 -9.76 10.16 4.53
C LEU A 84 -9.00 9.06 5.24
N THR A 85 -9.66 8.42 6.19
CA THR A 85 -9.19 7.21 6.89
C THR A 85 -10.40 6.35 7.28
N ASN A 86 -10.17 5.27 7.99
CA ASN A 86 -11.25 4.40 8.45
C ASN A 86 -11.76 4.80 9.84
N PHE A 87 -13.05 4.54 10.08
CA PHE A 87 -13.64 4.75 11.39
C PHE A 87 -12.95 3.94 12.49
N HIS A 88 -12.68 2.65 12.24
CA HIS A 88 -12.01 1.79 13.22
C HIS A 88 -10.58 2.28 13.57
N VAL A 89 -9.92 3.03 12.69
CA VAL A 89 -8.60 3.63 12.93
C VAL A 89 -8.69 4.80 13.90
N VAL A 90 -9.70 5.67 13.75
CA VAL A 90 -9.85 6.88 14.59
C VAL A 90 -10.63 6.64 15.89
N GLN A 91 -11.45 5.58 15.94
CA GLN A 91 -12.29 5.28 17.10
C GLN A 91 -11.52 5.27 18.44
N PRO A 92 -10.31 4.68 18.56
CA PRO A 92 -9.56 4.70 19.79
C PRO A 92 -8.95 6.07 20.14
N ALA A 93 -8.77 6.95 19.16
CA ALA A 93 -8.15 8.26 19.36
C ALA A 93 -9.09 9.30 19.92
N GLY A 94 -10.38 9.19 19.65
CA GLY A 94 -11.37 10.20 19.97
C GLY A 94 -11.34 11.39 18.98
N ILE A 95 -11.43 12.64 19.50
CA ILE A 95 -11.58 13.82 18.63
C ILE A 95 -10.23 14.32 18.11
N THR A 96 -9.15 14.14 18.84
CA THR A 96 -7.80 14.61 18.47
C THR A 96 -6.84 13.46 18.33
N MET A 97 -5.95 13.54 17.36
CA MET A 97 -4.95 12.53 17.07
C MET A 97 -3.68 13.14 16.49
N ARG A 98 -2.64 12.36 16.35
CA ARG A 98 -1.42 12.76 15.63
C ARG A 98 -1.34 12.02 14.32
N CYS A 99 -0.83 12.71 13.31
CA CYS A 99 -0.65 12.16 11.97
C CYS A 99 0.79 12.34 11.52
N GLY A 100 1.39 11.25 11.02
CA GLY A 100 2.74 11.27 10.47
C GLY A 100 2.72 11.36 8.95
N LEU A 101 3.51 12.25 8.38
CA LEU A 101 3.66 12.44 6.96
C LEU A 101 4.94 11.78 6.43
N ASN A 102 4.99 11.57 5.12
CA ASN A 102 6.14 10.97 4.45
C ASN A 102 7.44 11.83 4.54
N ASP A 103 7.34 13.08 4.94
CA ASP A 103 8.47 13.97 5.23
C ASP A 103 9.11 13.74 6.61
N GLY A 104 8.54 12.86 7.42
CA GLY A 104 8.99 12.54 8.77
C GLY A 104 8.41 13.46 9.84
N GLU A 105 7.53 14.40 9.49
CA GLU A 105 6.89 15.30 10.43
C GLU A 105 5.62 14.69 11.04
N LEU A 106 5.31 15.12 12.26
CA LEU A 106 4.11 14.74 13.00
C LEU A 106 3.24 15.97 13.24
N ASP A 107 2.10 15.98 12.58
CA ASP A 107 1.10 17.05 12.73
C ASP A 107 -0.03 16.62 13.67
N GLU A 108 -0.68 17.57 14.31
CA GLU A 108 -1.94 17.35 15.01
C GLU A 108 -3.08 17.24 14.00
N ALA A 109 -4.08 16.43 14.30
CA ALA A 109 -5.29 16.33 13.50
C ALA A 109 -6.53 16.25 14.38
N VAL A 110 -7.64 16.73 13.83
CA VAL A 110 -8.95 16.69 14.47
C VAL A 110 -9.94 15.89 13.64
N LEU A 111 -10.81 15.16 14.30
CA LEU A 111 -11.92 14.48 13.67
C LEU A 111 -12.96 15.50 13.19
N VAL A 112 -13.34 15.41 11.91
CA VAL A 112 -14.30 16.29 11.25
C VAL A 112 -15.64 15.60 11.03
N GLY A 113 -15.60 14.33 10.60
CA GLY A 113 -16.80 13.55 10.34
C GLY A 113 -16.50 12.07 10.34
N LEU A 114 -17.51 11.26 10.53
CA LEU A 114 -17.38 9.80 10.53
C LEU A 114 -18.66 9.14 10.04
N ASP A 115 -18.47 7.99 9.42
CA ASP A 115 -19.52 7.02 9.07
C ASP A 115 -19.12 5.65 9.67
N PRO A 116 -19.67 5.29 10.83
CA PRO A 116 -19.36 4.01 11.45
C PRO A 116 -19.84 2.79 10.65
N THR A 117 -20.86 2.95 9.83
CA THR A 117 -21.41 1.86 9.01
C THR A 117 -20.51 1.58 7.81
N GLY A 118 -20.14 2.61 7.07
CA GLY A 118 -19.26 2.50 5.92
C GLY A 118 -17.77 2.43 6.28
N ASP A 119 -17.43 2.40 7.57
CA ASP A 119 -16.04 2.41 8.07
C ASP A 119 -15.21 3.60 7.55
N LEU A 120 -15.83 4.78 7.46
CA LEU A 120 -15.17 5.99 6.96
C LEU A 120 -15.00 7.04 8.06
N ALA A 121 -13.92 7.79 7.98
CA ALA A 121 -13.70 8.99 8.77
C ALA A 121 -12.99 10.07 7.95
N VAL A 122 -13.36 11.31 8.21
CA VAL A 122 -12.68 12.50 7.71
C VAL A 122 -11.98 13.16 8.87
N ILE A 123 -10.68 13.37 8.73
CA ILE A 123 -9.86 14.11 9.68
C ILE A 123 -9.28 15.33 9.00
N LYS A 124 -8.90 16.33 9.78
CA LYS A 124 -8.20 17.53 9.30
C LYS A 124 -6.88 17.67 10.02
N LEU A 125 -5.79 17.62 9.28
CA LEU A 125 -4.45 17.92 9.77
C LEU A 125 -4.31 19.44 9.94
N LEU A 126 -3.54 19.83 10.95
CA LEU A 126 -3.29 21.21 11.34
C LEU A 126 -1.78 21.48 11.25
N GLY A 127 -1.40 22.77 11.25
CA GLY A 127 0.00 23.16 11.42
C GLY A 127 0.76 23.53 10.15
N LYS A 128 0.18 23.30 8.97
CA LYS A 128 0.78 23.71 7.68
C LYS A 128 -0.18 24.55 6.85
N ASP A 129 0.36 25.48 6.07
CA ASP A 129 -0.41 26.31 5.13
C ASP A 129 -0.90 25.51 3.91
N ALA A 130 -0.16 24.45 3.53
CA ALA A 130 -0.53 23.55 2.43
C ALA A 130 0.02 22.15 2.63
N PHE A 131 -0.80 21.17 2.26
CA PHE A 131 -0.48 19.76 2.30
C PHE A 131 -0.43 19.16 0.89
N PRO A 132 0.43 18.16 0.62
CA PRO A 132 0.30 17.34 -0.58
C PRO A 132 -1.01 16.56 -0.53
N TYR A 133 -1.71 16.43 -1.64
CA TYR A 133 -2.99 15.72 -1.67
C TYR A 133 -3.15 14.91 -2.95
N ALA A 134 -3.95 13.85 -2.88
CA ALA A 134 -4.33 13.02 -4.01
C ALA A 134 -5.72 13.44 -4.52
N PRO A 135 -5.93 13.51 -5.84
CA PRO A 135 -7.27 13.63 -6.39
C PRO A 135 -8.04 12.32 -6.13
N ILE A 136 -9.33 12.44 -5.83
CA ILE A 136 -10.22 11.28 -5.77
C ILE A 136 -10.53 10.85 -7.20
N GLY A 137 -10.28 9.57 -7.50
CA GLY A 137 -10.61 8.98 -8.79
C GLY A 137 -12.06 8.53 -8.87
N ASP A 138 -12.48 8.14 -10.07
CA ASP A 138 -13.78 7.58 -10.35
C ASP A 138 -13.66 6.04 -10.38
N SER A 139 -14.21 5.37 -9.37
CA SER A 139 -14.18 3.91 -9.24
C SER A 139 -14.99 3.18 -10.33
N ASP A 140 -15.96 3.83 -10.94
CA ASP A 140 -16.79 3.23 -11.99
C ASP A 140 -16.00 3.01 -13.31
N THR A 141 -14.87 3.69 -13.45
CA THR A 141 -13.97 3.51 -14.60
C THR A 141 -12.95 2.39 -14.43
N VAL A 142 -12.88 1.79 -13.23
CA VAL A 142 -11.90 0.75 -12.89
C VAL A 142 -12.37 -0.62 -13.36
N SER A 143 -11.48 -1.40 -13.95
CA SER A 143 -11.76 -2.73 -14.47
C SER A 143 -10.94 -3.83 -13.76
N VAL A 144 -11.51 -5.03 -13.69
CA VAL A 144 -10.76 -6.21 -13.21
C VAL A 144 -9.55 -6.46 -14.12
N GLY A 145 -8.38 -6.59 -13.52
CA GLY A 145 -7.09 -6.72 -14.22
C GLY A 145 -6.26 -5.44 -14.26
N ASP A 146 -6.84 -4.28 -13.93
CA ASP A 146 -6.08 -3.04 -13.84
C ASP A 146 -5.00 -3.13 -12.77
N THR A 147 -3.83 -2.59 -13.07
CA THR A 147 -2.72 -2.53 -12.10
C THR A 147 -3.07 -1.54 -10.99
N CYS A 148 -2.90 -1.96 -9.75
CA CYS A 148 -3.10 -1.11 -8.59
C CYS A 148 -1.95 -1.17 -7.60
N TYR A 149 -1.84 -0.13 -6.78
CA TYR A 149 -0.89 -0.03 -5.67
C TYR A 149 -1.64 0.29 -4.39
N THR A 150 -1.38 -0.48 -3.34
CA THR A 150 -1.82 -0.13 -2.00
C THR A 150 -0.66 0.53 -1.26
N ILE A 151 -0.93 1.71 -0.68
CA ILE A 151 0.10 2.54 -0.04
C ILE A 151 -0.39 2.93 1.35
N GLY A 152 0.44 2.67 2.37
CA GLY A 152 0.10 2.99 3.74
C GLY A 152 1.14 2.51 4.73
N ASN A 153 0.93 2.80 6.01
CA ASN A 153 1.73 2.31 7.12
C ASN A 153 0.88 1.44 8.04
N PRO A 154 0.48 0.24 7.59
CA PRO A 154 -0.37 -0.64 8.37
C PRO A 154 0.33 -1.02 9.67
N PHE A 155 -0.42 -1.01 10.76
CA PHE A 155 0.08 -1.32 12.12
C PHE A 155 1.22 -0.40 12.58
N LEU A 156 1.46 0.73 11.92
CA LEU A 156 2.53 1.69 12.22
C LEU A 156 3.93 1.04 12.26
N LEU A 157 4.17 0.06 11.38
CA LEU A 157 5.43 -0.68 11.33
C LEU A 157 6.62 0.17 10.86
N ALA A 158 6.37 1.16 10.01
CA ALA A 158 7.39 2.08 9.52
C ALA A 158 7.61 3.22 10.53
N THR A 159 8.64 3.10 11.35
CA THR A 159 9.00 4.10 12.38
C THR A 159 9.52 5.41 11.79
N ASN A 160 9.94 5.41 10.54
CA ASN A 160 10.36 6.60 9.77
C ASN A 160 9.18 7.28 9.05
N LEU A 161 7.95 6.86 9.29
CA LEU A 161 6.70 7.36 8.71
C LEU A 161 6.55 7.16 7.19
N GLN A 162 7.50 6.51 6.54
CA GLN A 162 7.39 6.20 5.13
C GLN A 162 6.43 5.05 4.91
N PRO A 163 5.45 5.17 3.99
CA PRO A 163 4.49 4.11 3.76
C PRO A 163 5.12 2.91 3.07
N SER A 164 4.61 1.73 3.39
CA SER A 164 4.83 0.52 2.61
C SER A 164 3.99 0.54 1.34
N VAL A 165 4.50 -0.09 0.29
CA VAL A 165 3.82 -0.16 -1.00
C VAL A 165 3.72 -1.63 -1.42
N SER A 166 2.52 -2.04 -1.80
CA SER A 166 2.28 -3.33 -2.45
C SER A 166 1.68 -3.10 -3.82
N ALA A 167 2.08 -3.91 -4.79
CA ALA A 167 1.57 -3.90 -6.15
C ALA A 167 0.69 -5.12 -6.40
N GLY A 168 -0.41 -4.94 -7.10
CA GLY A 168 -1.34 -5.99 -7.46
C GLY A 168 -2.21 -5.61 -8.64
N ILE A 169 -3.29 -6.31 -8.78
CA ILE A 169 -4.34 -6.02 -9.75
C ILE A 169 -5.68 -5.86 -9.03
N VAL A 170 -6.57 -5.13 -9.63
CA VAL A 170 -7.97 -5.13 -9.23
C VAL A 170 -8.53 -6.52 -9.51
N SER A 171 -8.89 -7.26 -8.45
CA SER A 171 -9.41 -8.62 -8.53
C SER A 171 -10.92 -8.67 -8.65
N GLY A 172 -11.60 -7.59 -8.28
CA GLY A 172 -13.05 -7.47 -8.37
C GLY A 172 -13.53 -6.04 -8.17
N VAL A 173 -14.64 -5.72 -8.80
CA VAL A 173 -15.35 -4.44 -8.67
C VAL A 173 -16.76 -4.70 -8.11
N HIS A 174 -17.40 -3.68 -7.54
CA HIS A 174 -18.75 -3.74 -6.99
C HIS A 174 -18.92 -4.88 -5.97
N ARG A 175 -17.92 -5.04 -5.08
CA ARG A 175 -17.95 -6.09 -4.05
C ARG A 175 -18.72 -5.60 -2.81
N TYR A 176 -19.62 -6.44 -2.35
CA TYR A 176 -20.36 -6.23 -1.13
C TYR A 176 -19.98 -7.27 -0.08
N GLN A 177 -19.70 -6.81 1.14
CA GLN A 177 -19.44 -7.68 2.27
C GLN A 177 -20.44 -7.40 3.39
N PHE A 178 -21.18 -8.41 3.79
CA PHE A 178 -22.10 -8.33 4.92
C PHE A 178 -21.37 -8.12 6.23
N PRO A 179 -21.96 -7.38 7.19
CA PRO A 179 -21.44 -7.25 8.54
C PRO A 179 -21.25 -8.62 9.19
N ALA A 180 -20.05 -8.95 9.60
CA ALA A 180 -19.72 -10.19 10.31
C ALA A 180 -19.51 -9.91 11.81
N GLY A 181 -20.60 -9.75 12.56
CA GLY A 181 -20.56 -9.48 14.01
C GLY A 181 -20.14 -8.06 14.39
N THR A 182 -20.13 -7.14 13.44
CA THR A 182 -19.85 -5.71 13.59
C THR A 182 -20.93 -4.88 12.92
N LEU A 183 -20.92 -3.57 13.09
CA LEU A 183 -21.79 -2.65 12.34
C LEU A 183 -21.22 -2.28 10.96
N LEU A 184 -19.99 -2.76 10.66
CA LEU A 184 -19.27 -2.41 9.44
C LEU A 184 -19.91 -3.13 8.25
N GLU A 185 -20.27 -2.36 7.24
CA GLU A 185 -20.84 -2.81 5.98
C GLU A 185 -19.95 -2.25 4.86
N TYR A 186 -19.35 -3.12 4.08
CA TYR A 186 -18.57 -2.71 2.93
C TYR A 186 -19.43 -2.86 1.68
N ALA A 187 -20.02 -1.74 1.26
CA ALA A 187 -20.85 -1.67 0.06
C ALA A 187 -19.99 -1.13 -1.10
N ASP A 188 -20.12 -1.78 -2.26
CA ASP A 188 -19.54 -1.31 -3.52
C ASP A 188 -18.01 -1.11 -3.50
N CYS A 189 -17.28 -2.08 -2.96
CA CYS A 189 -15.83 -2.01 -2.82
C CYS A 189 -15.05 -2.55 -4.02
N LEU A 190 -13.85 -2.00 -4.23
CA LEU A 190 -12.83 -2.61 -5.06
C LEU A 190 -12.09 -3.68 -4.25
N GLN A 191 -11.95 -4.86 -4.82
CA GLN A 191 -11.12 -5.93 -4.28
C GLN A 191 -9.74 -5.90 -4.97
N VAL A 192 -8.68 -5.85 -4.20
CA VAL A 192 -7.30 -5.84 -4.66
C VAL A 192 -6.48 -6.92 -3.99
#